data_6dfbafe24d97af82ca192c81ec472260
#
_entry.id   6dfbafe24d97af82ca192c81ec472260
#
_cell.length_a   1.000
_cell.length_b   1.000
_cell.length_c   1.000
_cell.angle_alpha   90.00
_cell.angle_beta   90.00
_cell.angle_gamma   90.00
#
_symmetry.space_group_name_H-M   'P 1'
#
loop_
_entity.id
_entity.type
_entity.pdbx_description
1 polymer ?
#
loop_
_entity_poly.entity_id
_entity_poly.type
_entity_poly.pdbx_seq_one_letter_code
_entity_poly.pdbx_strand_id
1 'polypeptide(L)'
;FGTEKKIRLNREEECEHCHGTGAAEGSHPETCPDCHGTGEVRVTQNSIFGQVVNVRTCSRCHGTGQIVTNPCKYCRGTGRVKQKRVITVKIPAGVDSGSRLRVAGEGEAGMRGGRAGDLYVYLYVKSHKFFERDGTTVLCEVPISIVQAALGAEIKVPTLYGQTTIKVP
;
A
#
# COMPACT_ATOMS: atom_id res chain seq x y z
N PHE A 1 -12.56 -8.90 -16.85
CA PHE A 1 -13.59 -7.94 -16.42
C PHE A 1 -13.06 -7.14 -15.25
N GLY A 2 -13.29 -5.81 -15.23
CA GLY A 2 -12.99 -4.97 -14.09
C GLY A 2 -13.88 -5.29 -12.88
N THR A 3 -13.41 -5.01 -11.69
CA THR A 3 -14.20 -5.21 -10.45
C THR A 3 -13.77 -4.25 -9.36
N GLU A 4 -14.66 -4.03 -8.41
CA GLU A 4 -14.34 -3.28 -7.19
C GLU A 4 -14.22 -4.25 -6.03
N LYS A 5 -13.15 -4.10 -5.26
CA LYS A 5 -12.89 -4.92 -4.06
C LYS A 5 -12.73 -4.03 -2.84
N LYS A 6 -13.42 -4.38 -1.76
CA LYS A 6 -13.23 -3.77 -0.45
C LYS A 6 -12.15 -4.52 0.32
N ILE A 7 -11.09 -3.81 0.67
CA ILE A 7 -9.96 -4.36 1.42
C ILE A 7 -10.00 -3.77 2.83
N ARG A 8 -9.92 -4.64 3.83
CA ARG A 8 -9.78 -4.24 5.23
C ARG A 8 -8.30 -4.29 5.59
N LEU A 9 -7.78 -3.18 6.06
CA LEU A 9 -6.39 -3.09 6.50
C LEU A 9 -6.29 -2.32 7.81
N ASN A 10 -5.25 -2.62 8.57
CA ASN A 10 -4.86 -1.83 9.71
C ASN A 10 -3.77 -0.88 9.25
N ARG A 11 -3.95 0.41 9.44
CA ARG A 11 -2.93 1.41 9.12
C ARG A 11 -2.77 2.41 10.25
N GLU A 12 -1.64 3.07 10.28
CA GLU A 12 -1.42 4.21 11.15
C GLU A 12 -2.12 5.43 10.53
N GLU A 13 -3.02 6.03 11.28
CA GLU A 13 -3.72 7.26 10.92
C GLU A 13 -3.31 8.38 11.86
N GLU A 14 -3.51 9.60 11.41
CA GLU A 14 -3.28 10.77 12.23
C GLU A 14 -4.15 10.72 13.49
N CYS A 15 -3.57 11.03 14.62
CA CYS A 15 -4.30 11.07 15.87
C CYS A 15 -5.28 12.25 15.88
N GLU A 16 -6.56 11.99 15.94
CA GLU A 16 -7.64 13.00 15.93
C GLU A 16 -7.56 13.99 17.11
N HIS A 17 -6.93 13.59 18.22
CA HIS A 17 -6.81 14.43 19.41
C HIS A 17 -5.66 15.43 19.37
N CYS A 18 -4.57 15.09 18.71
CA CYS A 18 -3.41 15.98 18.65
C CYS A 18 -3.05 16.41 17.21
N HIS A 19 -3.81 15.99 16.21
CA HIS A 19 -3.60 16.33 14.81
C HIS A 19 -2.14 16.15 14.38
N GLY A 20 -1.60 14.96 14.67
CA GLY A 20 -0.25 14.58 14.26
C GLY A 20 0.89 15.15 15.09
N THR A 21 0.66 16.12 15.96
CA THR A 21 1.71 16.78 16.75
C THR A 21 2.34 15.89 17.82
N GLY A 22 1.60 14.91 18.31
CA GLY A 22 2.01 14.08 19.45
C GLY A 22 1.90 14.77 20.80
N ALA A 23 1.61 16.06 20.86
CA ALA A 23 1.48 16.83 22.10
C ALA A 23 0.07 16.73 22.68
N ALA A 24 -0.06 16.86 23.99
CA ALA A 24 -1.36 16.94 24.65
C ALA A 24 -2.10 18.23 24.24
N GLU A 25 -3.43 18.20 24.40
CA GLU A 25 -4.26 19.36 24.12
C GLU A 25 -3.79 20.59 24.91
N GLY A 26 -3.64 21.72 24.20
CA GLY A 26 -3.11 22.95 24.78
C GLY A 26 -1.58 23.03 24.91
N SER A 27 -0.84 21.98 24.52
CA SER A 27 0.61 21.98 24.45
C SER A 27 1.12 21.84 23.00
N HIS A 28 2.34 22.32 22.78
CA HIS A 28 2.98 22.27 21.47
C HIS A 28 4.34 21.59 21.57
N PRO A 29 4.83 20.97 20.47
CA PRO A 29 6.21 20.52 20.42
C PRO A 29 7.18 21.70 20.57
N GLU A 30 8.17 21.53 21.44
CA GLU A 30 9.20 22.55 21.72
C GLU A 30 10.46 22.24 20.90
N THR A 31 11.20 23.30 20.55
CA THR A 31 12.49 23.13 19.88
C THR A 31 13.46 22.39 20.79
N CYS A 32 14.13 21.37 20.27
CA CYS A 32 15.10 20.60 21.04
C CYS A 32 16.27 21.49 21.47
N PRO A 33 16.57 21.60 22.77
CA PRO A 33 17.64 22.47 23.25
C PRO A 33 19.04 21.97 22.88
N ASP A 34 19.23 20.66 22.63
CA ASP A 34 20.54 20.08 22.37
C ASP A 34 20.99 20.31 20.91
N CYS A 35 20.07 20.31 19.97
CA CYS A 35 20.35 20.52 18.55
C CYS A 35 19.74 21.82 17.97
N HIS A 36 19.04 22.58 18.78
CA HIS A 36 18.40 23.85 18.38
C HIS A 36 17.53 23.72 17.11
N GLY A 37 16.79 22.60 17.00
CA GLY A 37 15.88 22.36 15.88
C GLY A 37 16.49 21.62 14.68
N THR A 38 17.81 21.46 14.62
CA THR A 38 18.49 20.85 13.46
C THR A 38 18.31 19.33 13.36
N GLY A 39 17.98 18.66 14.48
CA GLY A 39 17.91 17.19 14.54
C GLY A 39 19.26 16.51 14.64
N GLU A 40 20.36 17.25 14.42
CA GLU A 40 21.73 16.71 14.38
C GLU A 40 22.64 17.48 15.32
N VAL A 41 23.62 16.76 15.87
CA VAL A 41 24.66 17.35 16.72
C VAL A 41 25.99 17.16 16.03
N ARG A 42 26.76 18.26 15.89
CA ARG A 42 28.11 18.24 15.32
C ARG A 42 29.12 18.11 16.43
N VAL A 43 29.93 17.07 16.39
CA VAL A 43 31.03 16.82 17.33
C VAL A 43 32.34 17.00 16.58
N THR A 44 33.09 18.02 16.97
CA THR A 44 34.42 18.24 16.41
C THR A 44 35.43 17.48 17.26
N GLN A 45 36.19 16.60 16.63
CA GLN A 45 37.29 15.84 17.25
C GLN A 45 38.59 16.29 16.64
N ASN A 46 39.55 16.63 17.48
CA ASN A 46 40.92 16.93 17.06
C ASN A 46 41.69 15.61 16.91
N SER A 47 42.18 15.35 15.73
CA SER A 47 43.07 14.20 15.44
C SER A 47 44.46 14.70 15.06
N ILE A 48 45.44 13.82 15.06
CA ILE A 48 46.81 14.13 14.61
C ILE A 48 46.89 14.56 13.13
N PHE A 49 45.83 14.29 12.35
CA PHE A 49 45.69 14.67 10.94
C PHE A 49 44.80 15.88 10.73
N GLY A 50 44.38 16.58 11.79
CA GLY A 50 43.51 17.77 11.70
C GLY A 50 42.17 17.60 12.43
N GLN A 51 41.30 18.59 12.29
CA GLN A 51 39.98 18.58 12.86
C GLN A 51 39.00 17.75 11.99
N VAL A 52 38.36 16.76 12.61
CA VAL A 52 37.29 15.97 11.99
C VAL A 52 35.96 16.36 12.62
N VAL A 53 35.00 16.76 11.78
CA VAL A 53 33.63 17.07 12.21
C VAL A 53 32.77 15.85 11.96
N ASN A 54 32.30 15.22 13.03
CA ASN A 54 31.33 14.14 12.98
C ASN A 54 29.92 14.67 13.21
N VAL A 55 29.02 14.39 12.28
CA VAL A 55 27.60 14.70 12.41
C VAL A 55 26.88 13.46 12.93
N ARG A 56 26.14 13.60 14.03
CA ARG A 56 25.38 12.51 14.63
C ARG A 56 23.94 12.95 14.83
N THR A 57 23.01 12.01 14.69
CA THR A 57 21.61 12.24 15.04
C THR A 57 21.51 12.64 16.51
N CYS A 58 20.78 13.69 16.80
CA CYS A 58 20.56 14.15 18.19
C CYS A 58 19.86 13.04 18.99
N SER A 59 20.51 12.61 20.08
CA SER A 59 19.98 11.53 20.93
C SER A 59 18.71 11.90 21.69
N ARG A 60 18.50 13.18 21.95
CA ARG A 60 17.35 13.67 22.71
C ARG A 60 16.07 13.75 21.87
N CYS A 61 16.16 14.25 20.66
CA CYS A 61 15.02 14.38 19.77
C CYS A 61 14.97 13.28 18.68
N HIS A 62 15.95 12.40 18.62
CA HIS A 62 16.07 11.33 17.63
C HIS A 62 15.93 11.83 16.18
N GLY A 63 16.59 12.94 15.88
CA GLY A 63 16.60 13.51 14.53
C GLY A 63 15.45 14.45 14.20
N THR A 64 14.56 14.70 15.13
CA THR A 64 13.32 15.41 14.87
C THR A 64 13.42 16.93 14.99
N GLY A 65 14.44 17.39 15.70
CA GLY A 65 14.59 18.80 16.02
C GLY A 65 13.63 19.32 17.09
N GLN A 66 12.61 18.55 17.45
CA GLN A 66 11.60 18.94 18.43
C GLN A 66 11.41 17.88 19.50
N ILE A 67 10.98 18.29 20.69
CA ILE A 67 10.62 17.42 21.80
C ILE A 67 9.19 17.70 22.22
N VAL A 68 8.48 16.67 22.65
CA VAL A 68 7.14 16.78 23.21
C VAL A 68 7.24 16.60 24.71
N THR A 69 7.11 17.69 25.46
CA THR A 69 7.19 17.71 26.93
C THR A 69 5.97 17.04 27.55
N ASN A 70 4.77 17.33 27.02
CA ASN A 70 3.51 16.75 27.43
C ASN A 70 2.94 15.87 26.32
N PRO A 71 3.15 14.54 26.35
CA PRO A 71 2.69 13.67 25.29
C PRO A 71 1.16 13.50 25.28
N CYS A 72 0.57 13.44 24.12
CA CYS A 72 -0.84 13.12 23.93
C CYS A 72 -1.14 11.73 24.52
N LYS A 73 -2.15 11.65 25.38
CA LYS A 73 -2.53 10.41 26.08
C LYS A 73 -3.01 9.31 25.12
N TYR A 74 -3.60 9.68 23.98
CA TYR A 74 -4.17 8.75 23.02
C TYR A 74 -3.11 8.08 22.12
N CYS A 75 -2.19 8.87 21.60
CA CYS A 75 -1.12 8.36 20.73
C CYS A 75 0.23 8.20 21.46
N ARG A 76 0.32 8.55 22.73
CA ARG A 76 1.53 8.47 23.56
C ARG A 76 2.74 9.20 22.96
N GLY A 77 2.49 10.34 22.33
CA GLY A 77 3.53 11.17 21.74
C GLY A 77 3.88 10.83 20.28
N THR A 78 3.33 9.76 19.71
CA THR A 78 3.66 9.36 18.31
C THR A 78 2.97 10.22 17.25
N GLY A 79 1.88 10.90 17.61
CA GLY A 79 1.03 11.64 16.66
C GLY A 79 0.14 10.75 15.80
N ARG A 80 0.26 9.41 15.91
CA ARG A 80 -0.46 8.44 15.07
C ARG A 80 -1.11 7.34 15.90
N VAL A 81 -2.19 6.79 15.40
CA VAL A 81 -2.93 5.68 16.02
C VAL A 81 -3.25 4.61 14.99
N LYS A 82 -3.19 3.35 15.39
CA LYS A 82 -3.57 2.23 14.51
C LYS A 82 -5.09 2.14 14.43
N GLN A 83 -5.63 2.28 13.23
CA GLN A 83 -7.06 2.15 12.96
C GLN A 83 -7.33 1.13 11.86
N LYS A 84 -8.52 0.51 11.96
CA LYS A 84 -9.02 -0.39 10.91
C LYS A 84 -9.78 0.43 9.88
N ARG A 85 -9.31 0.40 8.63
CA ARG A 85 -9.99 1.06 7.51
C ARG A 85 -10.44 0.07 6.46
N VAL A 86 -11.51 0.42 5.78
CA VAL A 86 -12.01 -0.31 4.61
C VAL A 86 -11.82 0.60 3.41
N ILE A 87 -11.00 0.16 2.47
CA ILE A 87 -10.70 0.91 1.26
C ILE A 87 -11.32 0.16 0.08
N THR A 88 -12.02 0.87 -0.79
CA THR A 88 -12.54 0.31 -2.04
C THR A 88 -11.52 0.53 -3.14
N VAL A 89 -11.03 -0.57 -3.70
CA VAL A 89 -10.04 -0.56 -4.78
C VAL A 89 -10.73 -0.94 -6.08
N LYS A 90 -10.62 -0.07 -7.08
CA LYS A 90 -11.10 -0.32 -8.44
C LYS A 90 -10.02 -1.05 -9.24
N ILE A 91 -10.32 -2.26 -9.62
CA ILE A 91 -9.42 -3.11 -10.41
C ILE A 91 -9.87 -3.01 -11.88
N PRO A 92 -9.02 -2.50 -12.78
CA PRO A 92 -9.36 -2.41 -14.20
C PRO A 92 -9.48 -3.80 -14.83
N ALA A 93 -10.17 -3.86 -15.98
CA ALA A 93 -10.23 -5.08 -16.78
C ALA A 93 -8.84 -5.40 -17.36
N GLY A 94 -8.60 -6.68 -17.64
CA GLY A 94 -7.38 -7.13 -18.32
C GLY A 94 -6.13 -7.23 -17.44
N VAL A 95 -6.23 -7.05 -16.13
CA VAL A 95 -5.06 -7.18 -15.24
C VAL A 95 -4.55 -8.62 -15.19
N ASP A 96 -3.24 -8.76 -15.05
CA ASP A 96 -2.55 -10.04 -14.86
C ASP A 96 -2.15 -10.26 -13.41
N SER A 97 -1.89 -11.54 -13.10
CA SER A 97 -1.27 -11.89 -11.81
C SER A 97 0.10 -11.22 -11.68
N GLY A 98 0.39 -10.66 -10.50
CA GLY A 98 1.59 -9.87 -10.24
C GLY A 98 1.46 -8.39 -10.60
N SER A 99 0.36 -7.97 -11.21
CA SER A 99 0.09 -6.55 -11.45
C SER A 99 0.01 -5.78 -10.14
N ARG A 100 0.63 -4.60 -10.11
CA ARG A 100 0.67 -3.71 -8.94
C ARG A 100 -0.20 -2.48 -9.19
N LEU A 101 -1.19 -2.28 -8.33
CA LEU A 101 -2.05 -1.12 -8.35
C LEU A 101 -1.65 -0.15 -7.24
N ARG A 102 -1.39 1.10 -7.57
CA ARG A 102 -1.12 2.18 -6.63
C ARG A 102 -2.40 2.93 -6.32
N VAL A 103 -2.72 3.06 -5.04
CA VAL A 103 -3.81 3.89 -4.55
C VAL A 103 -3.19 5.04 -3.78
N ALA A 104 -3.24 6.23 -4.39
CA ALA A 104 -2.58 7.41 -3.87
C ALA A 104 -3.23 7.89 -2.56
N GLY A 105 -2.40 8.23 -1.55
CA GLY A 105 -2.85 8.76 -0.27
C GLY A 105 -3.53 7.77 0.67
N GLU A 106 -3.62 6.50 0.29
CA GLU A 106 -4.26 5.46 1.10
C GLU A 106 -3.26 4.58 1.88
N GLY A 107 -2.01 5.01 1.94
CA GLY A 107 -0.97 4.41 2.80
C GLY A 107 -1.07 4.83 4.26
N GLU A 108 0.00 4.67 5.01
CA GLU A 108 0.09 5.12 6.40
C GLU A 108 0.23 6.63 6.49
N ALA A 109 -0.31 7.21 7.55
CA ALA A 109 -0.14 8.62 7.86
C ALA A 109 1.33 8.99 8.01
N GLY A 110 1.71 10.12 7.45
CA GLY A 110 3.04 10.67 7.64
C GLY A 110 3.33 11.02 9.10
N MET A 111 4.60 11.12 9.43
CA MET A 111 5.00 11.56 10.76
C MET A 111 4.78 13.07 10.88
N ARG A 112 4.27 13.54 12.03
CA ARG A 112 4.18 14.96 12.41
C ARG A 112 3.50 15.84 11.37
N GLY A 113 2.31 15.46 10.93
CA GLY A 113 1.57 16.21 9.93
C GLY A 113 2.12 16.08 8.52
N GLY A 114 3.03 15.13 8.27
CA GLY A 114 3.46 14.77 6.93
C GLY A 114 2.32 14.16 6.12
N ARG A 115 2.42 14.21 4.80
CA ARG A 115 1.42 13.61 3.90
C ARG A 115 1.37 12.09 4.09
N ALA A 116 0.17 11.51 3.95
CA ALA A 116 0.02 10.07 3.91
C ALA A 116 0.76 9.47 2.71
N GLY A 117 1.28 8.28 2.89
CA GLY A 117 1.91 7.50 1.82
C GLY A 117 0.88 6.91 0.85
N ASP A 118 1.34 6.11 -0.09
CA ASP A 118 0.50 5.41 -1.03
C ASP A 118 0.35 3.94 -0.65
N LEU A 119 -0.81 3.36 -0.96
CA LEU A 119 -1.04 1.93 -0.81
C LEU A 119 -0.74 1.23 -2.13
N TYR A 120 0.09 0.20 -2.09
CA TYR A 120 0.36 -0.69 -3.21
C TYR A 120 -0.35 -2.01 -3.01
N VAL A 121 -1.22 -2.35 -3.95
CA VAL A 121 -2.00 -3.59 -3.95
C VAL A 121 -1.47 -4.51 -5.05
N TYR A 122 -1.01 -5.70 -4.67
CA TYR A 122 -0.60 -6.73 -5.60
C TYR A 122 -1.80 -7.61 -5.94
N LEU A 123 -2.03 -7.81 -7.22
CA LEU A 123 -3.17 -8.55 -7.73
C LEU A 123 -2.75 -9.97 -8.10
N TYR A 124 -3.50 -10.95 -7.62
CA TYR A 124 -3.37 -12.34 -8.02
C TYR A 124 -4.69 -12.80 -8.62
N VAL A 125 -4.66 -13.12 -9.90
CA VAL A 125 -5.82 -13.62 -10.63
C VAL A 125 -5.89 -15.14 -10.43
N LYS A 126 -6.98 -15.62 -9.87
CA LYS A 126 -7.20 -17.05 -9.72
C LYS A 126 -7.49 -17.67 -11.08
N SER A 127 -6.98 -18.89 -11.34
CA SER A 127 -7.34 -19.65 -12.52
C SER A 127 -8.86 -19.93 -12.56
N HIS A 128 -9.43 -19.91 -13.74
CA HIS A 128 -10.82 -20.30 -13.96
C HIS A 128 -10.90 -21.81 -14.20
N LYS A 129 -12.06 -22.42 -13.93
CA LYS A 129 -12.21 -23.87 -14.07
C LYS A 129 -12.20 -24.38 -15.53
N PHE A 130 -12.63 -23.53 -16.47
CA PHE A 130 -12.82 -23.89 -17.88
C PHE A 130 -12.03 -23.01 -18.84
N PHE A 131 -11.58 -21.85 -18.38
CA PHE A 131 -10.89 -20.90 -19.24
C PHE A 131 -9.45 -20.73 -18.80
N GLU A 132 -8.56 -20.86 -19.75
CA GLU A 132 -7.18 -20.43 -19.63
C GLU A 132 -6.99 -19.12 -20.38
N ARG A 133 -6.06 -18.31 -19.90
CA ARG A 133 -5.76 -17.02 -20.51
C ARG A 133 -4.30 -16.96 -20.93
N ASP A 134 -4.08 -16.67 -22.20
CA ASP A 134 -2.78 -16.37 -22.75
C ASP A 134 -2.79 -14.95 -23.33
N GLY A 135 -2.18 -14.02 -22.59
CA GLY A 135 -2.22 -12.60 -22.92
C GLY A 135 -3.64 -12.04 -22.99
N THR A 136 -4.11 -11.73 -24.19
CA THR A 136 -5.47 -11.24 -24.48
C THR A 136 -6.42 -12.33 -24.98
N THR A 137 -5.90 -13.52 -25.26
CA THR A 137 -6.66 -14.66 -25.76
C THR A 137 -7.19 -15.52 -24.61
N VAL A 138 -8.41 -16.00 -24.75
CA VAL A 138 -9.04 -16.92 -23.81
C VAL A 138 -9.21 -18.26 -24.51
N LEU A 139 -8.65 -19.30 -23.93
CA LEU A 139 -8.68 -20.67 -24.39
C LEU A 139 -9.64 -21.49 -23.52
N CYS A 140 -10.33 -22.43 -24.12
CA CYS A 140 -11.11 -23.43 -23.40
C CYS A 140 -11.05 -24.76 -24.15
N GLU A 141 -11.02 -25.85 -23.41
CA GLU A 141 -11.10 -27.19 -23.93
C GLU A 141 -12.53 -27.71 -23.75
N VAL A 142 -13.13 -28.16 -24.83
CA VAL A 142 -14.47 -28.75 -24.82
C VAL A 142 -14.37 -30.18 -25.35
N PRO A 143 -14.65 -31.22 -24.53
CA PRO A 143 -14.61 -32.58 -24.96
C PRO A 143 -15.74 -32.88 -25.95
N ILE A 144 -15.42 -33.50 -27.08
CA ILE A 144 -16.37 -33.98 -28.08
C ILE A 144 -16.23 -35.49 -28.25
N SER A 145 -17.31 -36.16 -28.62
CA SER A 145 -17.27 -37.58 -28.93
C SER A 145 -16.66 -37.85 -30.33
N ILE A 146 -16.11 -39.03 -30.50
CA ILE A 146 -15.56 -39.45 -31.83
C ILE A 146 -16.63 -39.37 -32.92
N VAL A 147 -17.88 -39.70 -32.61
CA VAL A 147 -19.01 -39.61 -33.55
C VAL A 147 -19.27 -38.17 -33.98
N GLN A 148 -19.25 -37.24 -33.03
CA GLN A 148 -19.42 -35.81 -33.34
C GLN A 148 -18.26 -35.24 -34.17
N ALA A 149 -17.05 -35.74 -33.93
CA ALA A 149 -15.87 -35.34 -34.71
C ALA A 149 -15.90 -35.92 -36.15
N ALA A 150 -16.46 -37.15 -36.34
CA ALA A 150 -16.47 -37.84 -37.63
C ALA A 150 -17.65 -37.43 -38.53
N LEU A 151 -18.82 -37.18 -37.93
CA LEU A 151 -20.05 -36.87 -38.68
C LEU A 151 -20.36 -35.36 -38.71
N GLY A 152 -19.57 -34.57 -38.03
CA GLY A 152 -19.88 -33.17 -37.76
C GLY A 152 -20.99 -33.03 -36.72
N ALA A 153 -20.97 -31.93 -35.98
CA ALA A 153 -22.00 -31.62 -35.02
C ALA A 153 -22.03 -30.11 -34.69
N GLU A 154 -23.15 -29.66 -34.19
CA GLU A 154 -23.27 -28.37 -33.56
C GLU A 154 -23.10 -28.54 -32.04
N ILE A 155 -22.04 -27.93 -31.50
CA ILE A 155 -21.73 -27.97 -30.07
C ILE A 155 -21.91 -26.61 -29.41
N LYS A 156 -22.44 -26.60 -28.19
CA LYS A 156 -22.56 -25.41 -27.38
C LYS A 156 -21.27 -25.21 -26.57
N VAL A 157 -20.61 -24.10 -26.82
CA VAL A 157 -19.33 -23.76 -26.18
C VAL A 157 -19.55 -22.59 -25.24
N PRO A 158 -19.02 -22.67 -23.99
CA PRO A 158 -19.08 -21.56 -23.07
C PRO A 158 -18.19 -20.41 -23.56
N THR A 159 -18.66 -19.19 -23.44
CA THR A 159 -17.87 -17.97 -23.69
C THR A 159 -17.92 -17.06 -22.46
N LEU A 160 -17.14 -16.01 -22.46
CA LEU A 160 -17.15 -15.02 -21.37
C LEU A 160 -18.49 -14.28 -21.22
N TYR A 161 -19.31 -14.27 -22.26
CA TYR A 161 -20.59 -13.56 -22.31
C TYR A 161 -21.81 -14.48 -22.39
N GLY A 162 -21.62 -15.78 -22.22
CA GLY A 162 -22.67 -16.78 -22.29
C GLY A 162 -22.25 -18.00 -23.10
N GLN A 163 -23.20 -18.65 -23.78
CA GLN A 163 -22.93 -19.81 -24.62
C GLN A 163 -23.08 -19.41 -26.10
N THR A 164 -22.23 -19.95 -26.93
CA THR A 164 -22.34 -19.85 -28.38
C THR A 164 -22.33 -21.25 -28.99
N THR A 165 -22.88 -21.39 -30.20
CA THR A 165 -22.88 -22.67 -30.93
C THR A 165 -21.77 -22.61 -31.97
N ILE A 166 -20.92 -23.63 -31.98
CA ILE A 166 -19.87 -23.82 -32.97
C ILE A 166 -20.19 -25.10 -33.77
N LYS A 167 -20.04 -25.00 -35.08
CA LYS A 167 -20.19 -26.15 -35.98
C LYS A 167 -18.85 -26.84 -36.16
N VAL A 168 -18.79 -28.12 -35.80
CA VAL A 168 -17.66 -28.99 -36.08
C VAL A 168 -17.86 -29.54 -37.49
N PRO A 169 -16.89 -29.36 -38.40
CA PRO A 169 -17.03 -29.80 -39.80
C PRO A 169 -17.06 -31.35 -39.95
#